data_95cb4e6cd5bab9b169581ea50d77eb12
#
_entry.id   95cb4e6cd5bab9b169581ea50d77eb12
#
_cell.length_a   1.000
_cell.length_b   1.000
_cell.length_c   1.000
_cell.angle_alpha   90.00
_cell.angle_beta   90.00
_cell.angle_gamma   90.00
#
_symmetry.space_group_name_H-M   'P 1'
#
loop_
_entity.id
_entity.type
_entity.pdbx_description
1 polymer ?
#
loop_
_entity_poly.entity_id
_entity_poly.type
_entity_poly.pdbx_seq_one_letter_code
_entity_poly.pdbx_strand_id
1 'polypeptide(L)'
;AQQTQGYNPQRNAYFGETHMHTAFSLDAYIGGTRMMPSDAYRFAKGEAVDVNGRKKQLKRPLDFAAVTDHAEYMGEMYSTIYPGAPGHGQELLEQLRTMTDQEERQQWFLKYVVSSNRSRTPQHPPFFSGEGTVKSAWKVVIDAAEEHDAPGVFTAFIAFEWSGAPNGANLHRNVIFRDAKVPNAPVSYIDINREDGLWAWMAEHERKGIKALAIPHNSNASKGMMFPNVDAKGDPIDLEYAQIRQHFEPLVETLQIKGGSEVHRKFWAADEFAGFENADSIQKSSGRVFRKRDFIREGLKLGLLHEKRLGRNPFKYGMIGGTDSHNGLTSDVAEDQFI
;
A
#
# COMPACT_ATOMS: atom_id res chain seq x y z
N ALA A 1 -24.97 -14.31 -21.46
CA ALA A 1 -25.38 -15.45 -20.62
C ALA A 1 -24.38 -15.56 -19.49
N GLN A 2 -24.74 -15.15 -18.28
CA GLN A 2 -23.94 -15.40 -17.07
C GLN A 2 -23.85 -16.92 -16.89
N GLN A 3 -22.69 -17.48 -17.16
CA GLN A 3 -22.35 -18.78 -16.60
C GLN A 3 -22.19 -18.56 -15.09
N THR A 4 -23.20 -18.99 -14.32
CA THR A 4 -23.01 -19.28 -12.90
C THR A 4 -21.87 -20.31 -12.85
N GLN A 5 -20.67 -19.87 -12.48
CA GLN A 5 -19.57 -20.80 -12.26
C GLN A 5 -19.99 -21.75 -11.15
N GLY A 6 -20.26 -23.00 -11.52
CA GLY A 6 -20.56 -24.07 -10.58
C GLY A 6 -19.36 -24.26 -9.63
N TYR A 7 -19.62 -24.82 -8.44
CA TYR A 7 -18.56 -25.17 -7.49
C TYR A 7 -17.45 -25.95 -8.19
N ASN A 8 -16.22 -25.41 -8.17
CA ASN A 8 -15.03 -26.08 -8.68
C ASN A 8 -14.23 -26.65 -7.49
N PRO A 9 -14.20 -27.97 -7.29
CA PRO A 9 -13.46 -28.56 -6.17
C PRO A 9 -11.95 -28.34 -6.24
N GLN A 10 -11.40 -28.04 -7.42
CA GLN A 10 -10.00 -27.70 -7.62
C GLN A 10 -9.72 -26.21 -7.39
N ARG A 11 -10.75 -25.41 -7.09
CA ARG A 11 -10.74 -23.94 -7.03
C ARG A 11 -10.41 -23.29 -8.36
N ASN A 12 -10.71 -22.01 -8.48
CA ASN A 12 -10.31 -21.18 -9.61
C ASN A 12 -9.08 -20.36 -9.23
N ALA A 13 -8.17 -20.16 -10.18
CA ALA A 13 -7.10 -19.20 -10.04
C ALA A 13 -7.60 -17.83 -10.50
N TYR A 14 -7.42 -16.82 -9.67
CA TYR A 14 -7.70 -15.42 -9.98
C TYR A 14 -6.40 -14.64 -9.95
N PHE A 15 -6.20 -13.78 -10.96
CA PHE A 15 -5.01 -12.96 -11.12
C PHE A 15 -5.37 -11.50 -10.98
N GLY A 16 -4.66 -10.78 -10.14
CA GLY A 16 -4.97 -9.38 -9.89
C GLY A 16 -3.83 -8.62 -9.24
N GLU A 17 -4.11 -7.36 -8.95
CA GLU A 17 -3.19 -6.44 -8.31
C GLU A 17 -3.79 -5.92 -7.01
N THR A 18 -3.00 -5.93 -5.95
CA THR A 18 -3.40 -5.44 -4.62
C THR A 18 -2.59 -4.24 -4.14
N HIS A 19 -1.70 -3.70 -5.00
CA HIS A 19 -0.78 -2.66 -4.60
C HIS A 19 -0.33 -1.79 -5.77
N MET A 20 -1.06 -0.71 -6.03
CA MET A 20 -0.70 0.28 -7.05
C MET A 20 -1.13 1.68 -6.67
N HIS A 21 -0.36 2.68 -7.13
CA HIS A 21 -0.52 4.08 -6.85
C HIS A 21 -0.84 4.89 -8.10
N THR A 22 -1.64 5.93 -7.90
CA THR A 22 -2.07 6.88 -8.94
C THR A 22 -1.58 8.29 -8.62
N ALA A 23 -2.10 9.29 -9.33
CA ALA A 23 -1.82 10.70 -9.02
C ALA A 23 -2.34 11.14 -7.64
N PHE A 24 -3.13 10.32 -6.96
CA PHE A 24 -3.56 10.58 -5.58
C PHE A 24 -2.50 10.22 -4.53
N SER A 25 -1.44 9.52 -4.91
CA SER A 25 -0.23 9.35 -4.09
C SER A 25 0.77 10.46 -4.42
N LEU A 26 1.18 11.22 -3.40
CA LEU A 26 2.00 12.41 -3.61
C LEU A 26 3.37 12.07 -4.26
N ASP A 27 3.99 10.99 -3.87
CA ASP A 27 5.26 10.52 -4.45
C ASP A 27 5.11 10.03 -5.90
N ALA A 28 3.99 9.36 -6.24
CA ALA A 28 3.66 9.02 -7.62
C ALA A 28 3.46 10.29 -8.46
N TYR A 29 2.78 11.30 -7.94
CA TYR A 29 2.61 12.58 -8.61
C TYR A 29 3.95 13.30 -8.82
N ILE A 30 4.82 13.31 -7.81
CA ILE A 30 6.20 13.81 -7.88
C ILE A 30 6.99 13.06 -8.96
N GLY A 31 6.82 11.75 -9.04
CA GLY A 31 7.41 10.89 -10.09
C GLY A 31 6.90 11.16 -11.50
N GLY A 32 5.88 12.00 -11.65
CA GLY A 32 5.31 12.39 -12.95
C GLY A 32 4.00 11.71 -13.31
N THR A 33 3.46 10.85 -12.45
CA THR A 33 2.17 10.17 -12.67
C THR A 33 1.02 11.18 -12.67
N ARG A 34 0.14 11.04 -13.67
CA ARG A 34 -1.10 11.82 -13.81
C ARG A 34 -2.31 10.91 -14.02
N MET A 35 -2.11 9.61 -13.96
CA MET A 35 -3.18 8.60 -14.02
C MET A 35 -4.03 8.72 -12.77
N MET A 36 -5.36 8.73 -12.96
CA MET A 36 -6.33 8.78 -11.89
C MET A 36 -6.76 7.38 -11.46
N PRO A 37 -7.39 7.20 -10.28
CA PRO A 37 -7.88 5.88 -9.85
C PRO A 37 -8.76 5.16 -10.88
N SER A 38 -9.66 5.87 -11.56
CA SER A 38 -10.49 5.29 -12.64
C SER A 38 -9.65 4.81 -13.83
N ASP A 39 -8.59 5.53 -14.23
CA ASP A 39 -7.70 5.10 -15.31
C ASP A 39 -6.96 3.81 -14.94
N ALA A 40 -6.54 3.67 -13.69
CA ALA A 40 -5.85 2.47 -13.20
C ALA A 40 -6.77 1.23 -13.27
N TYR A 41 -8.05 1.36 -12.87
CA TYR A 41 -9.01 0.26 -13.02
C TYR A 41 -9.32 -0.05 -14.49
N ARG A 42 -9.42 0.95 -15.35
CA ARG A 42 -9.60 0.76 -16.80
C ARG A 42 -8.43 -0.05 -17.38
N PHE A 43 -7.20 0.32 -17.03
CA PHE A 43 -6.02 -0.43 -17.45
C PHE A 43 -6.03 -1.86 -16.95
N ALA A 44 -6.34 -2.09 -15.66
CA ALA A 44 -6.44 -3.43 -15.07
C ALA A 44 -7.48 -4.30 -15.77
N LYS A 45 -8.58 -3.71 -16.24
CA LYS A 45 -9.61 -4.38 -17.06
C LYS A 45 -9.18 -4.67 -18.50
N GLY A 46 -7.96 -4.28 -18.88
CA GLY A 46 -7.45 -4.47 -20.24
C GLY A 46 -7.89 -3.40 -21.24
N GLU A 47 -8.40 -2.27 -20.77
CA GLU A 47 -8.70 -1.13 -21.65
C GLU A 47 -7.41 -0.36 -21.96
N ALA A 48 -7.37 0.26 -23.15
CA ALA A 48 -6.27 1.12 -23.52
C ALA A 48 -6.39 2.46 -22.76
N VAL A 49 -5.30 2.88 -22.12
CA VAL A 49 -5.18 4.19 -21.45
C VAL A 49 -4.08 5.01 -22.09
N ASP A 50 -4.21 6.32 -22.04
CA ASP A 50 -3.17 7.25 -22.50
C ASP A 50 -2.23 7.58 -21.34
N VAL A 51 -0.95 7.37 -21.53
CA VAL A 51 0.10 7.74 -20.58
C VAL A 51 1.10 8.64 -21.31
N ASN A 52 1.01 9.93 -21.04
CA ASN A 52 1.89 10.94 -21.66
C ASN A 52 1.93 10.87 -23.21
N GLY A 53 0.75 10.75 -23.83
CA GLY A 53 0.60 10.67 -25.29
C GLY A 53 0.90 9.28 -25.88
N ARG A 54 1.09 8.28 -25.04
CA ARG A 54 1.32 6.89 -25.48
C ARG A 54 0.20 5.99 -24.96
N LYS A 55 -0.45 5.26 -25.86
CA LYS A 55 -1.43 4.23 -25.47
C LYS A 55 -0.73 3.04 -24.85
N LYS A 56 -1.21 2.64 -23.66
CA LYS A 56 -0.82 1.44 -22.93
C LYS A 56 -2.04 0.55 -22.72
N GLN A 57 -1.86 -0.75 -22.82
CA GLN A 57 -2.94 -1.72 -22.66
C GLN A 57 -2.36 -3.05 -22.18
N LEU A 58 -2.99 -3.68 -21.20
CA LEU A 58 -2.64 -5.04 -20.81
C LEU A 58 -3.00 -6.04 -21.93
N LYS A 59 -2.14 -7.02 -22.17
CA LYS A 59 -2.43 -8.12 -23.08
C LYS A 59 -3.54 -9.03 -22.54
N ARG A 60 -3.59 -9.19 -21.22
CA ARG A 60 -4.60 -9.97 -20.53
C ARG A 60 -5.22 -9.13 -19.41
N PRO A 61 -6.56 -8.96 -19.41
CA PRO A 61 -7.25 -8.33 -18.29
C PRO A 61 -7.01 -9.09 -16.98
N LEU A 62 -6.95 -8.36 -15.87
CA LEU A 62 -6.94 -8.94 -14.55
C LEU A 62 -8.35 -9.34 -14.11
N ASP A 63 -8.45 -10.22 -13.10
CA ASP A 63 -9.72 -10.61 -12.48
C ASP A 63 -10.12 -9.64 -11.37
N PHE A 64 -9.15 -8.96 -10.74
CA PHE A 64 -9.37 -7.96 -9.71
C PHE A 64 -8.23 -6.95 -9.62
N ALA A 65 -8.52 -5.78 -9.05
CA ALA A 65 -7.49 -4.80 -8.68
C ALA A 65 -7.91 -3.97 -7.46
N ALA A 66 -6.91 -3.49 -6.73
CA ALA A 66 -7.06 -2.49 -5.68
C ALA A 66 -6.11 -1.31 -5.94
N VAL A 67 -6.65 -0.12 -6.10
CA VAL A 67 -5.87 1.11 -6.05
C VAL A 67 -5.64 1.46 -4.59
N THR A 68 -4.38 1.52 -4.17
CA THR A 68 -3.95 1.68 -2.79
C THR A 68 -3.16 2.96 -2.59
N ASP A 69 -3.69 4.06 -3.09
CA ASP A 69 -3.05 5.37 -2.88
C ASP A 69 -2.84 5.64 -1.39
N HIS A 70 -1.71 6.31 -1.08
CA HIS A 70 -1.38 6.71 0.29
C HIS A 70 -2.49 7.54 0.92
N ALA A 71 -2.97 7.17 2.11
CA ALA A 71 -3.90 7.98 2.87
C ALA A 71 -3.27 9.31 3.30
N GLU A 72 -1.97 9.29 3.53
CA GLU A 72 -1.15 10.47 3.77
C GLU A 72 -1.17 11.38 2.54
N TYR A 73 -1.56 12.62 2.77
CA TYR A 73 -1.64 13.67 1.72
C TYR A 73 -2.71 13.44 0.63
N MET A 74 -3.61 12.48 0.77
CA MET A 74 -4.68 12.22 -0.21
C MET A 74 -5.56 13.48 -0.42
N GLY A 75 -5.91 14.19 0.67
CA GLY A 75 -6.65 15.46 0.61
C GLY A 75 -5.87 16.57 -0.08
N GLU A 76 -4.57 16.64 0.14
CA GLU A 76 -3.66 17.59 -0.48
C GLU A 76 -3.53 17.30 -1.98
N MET A 77 -3.52 16.03 -2.37
CA MET A 77 -3.53 15.67 -3.78
C MET A 77 -4.86 16.03 -4.45
N TYR A 78 -5.99 15.88 -3.76
CA TYR A 78 -7.27 16.40 -4.24
C TYR A 78 -7.21 17.92 -4.48
N SER A 79 -6.65 18.67 -3.52
CA SER A 79 -6.45 20.10 -3.64
C SER A 79 -5.48 20.47 -4.77
N THR A 80 -4.47 19.64 -5.03
CA THR A 80 -3.51 19.84 -6.12
C THR A 80 -4.16 19.64 -7.49
N ILE A 81 -4.98 18.61 -7.64
CA ILE A 81 -5.47 18.14 -8.94
C ILE A 81 -6.76 18.86 -9.36
N TYR A 82 -7.68 19.10 -8.42
CA TYR A 82 -9.01 19.61 -8.76
C TYR A 82 -9.10 21.13 -8.66
N PRO A 83 -9.32 21.86 -9.79
CA PRO A 83 -9.62 23.27 -9.77
C PRO A 83 -10.87 23.57 -8.92
N GLY A 84 -10.77 24.55 -8.04
CA GLY A 84 -11.86 24.92 -7.13
C GLY A 84 -11.92 24.10 -5.83
N ALA A 85 -11.10 23.08 -5.66
CA ALA A 85 -10.94 22.40 -4.36
C ALA A 85 -10.37 23.37 -3.30
N PRO A 86 -10.77 23.23 -2.03
CA PRO A 86 -10.15 24.01 -0.95
C PRO A 86 -8.61 23.83 -0.98
N GLY A 87 -7.89 24.92 -0.86
CA GLY A 87 -6.43 24.91 -0.90
C GLY A 87 -5.80 24.86 -2.28
N HIS A 88 -6.56 24.70 -3.38
CA HIS A 88 -6.02 24.65 -4.74
C HIS A 88 -5.12 25.86 -5.08
N GLY A 89 -5.46 27.05 -4.63
CA GLY A 89 -4.68 28.28 -4.82
C GLY A 89 -3.53 28.48 -3.83
N GLN A 90 -3.20 27.51 -2.98
CA GLN A 90 -2.05 27.64 -2.09
C GLN A 90 -0.75 27.62 -2.88
N GLU A 91 0.16 28.54 -2.53
CA GLU A 91 1.43 28.74 -3.24
C GLU A 91 2.26 27.47 -3.38
N LEU A 92 2.38 26.67 -2.32
CA LEU A 92 3.14 25.41 -2.36
C LEU A 92 2.54 24.38 -3.31
N LEU A 93 1.21 24.32 -3.43
CA LEU A 93 0.55 23.42 -4.38
C LEU A 93 0.62 23.95 -5.82
N GLU A 94 0.61 25.26 -6.00
CA GLU A 94 0.85 25.88 -7.32
C GLU A 94 2.29 25.62 -7.77
N GLN A 95 3.27 25.78 -6.90
CA GLN A 95 4.66 25.41 -7.18
C GLN A 95 4.74 23.94 -7.62
N LEU A 96 4.14 23.01 -6.87
CA LEU A 96 4.14 21.58 -7.21
C LEU A 96 3.53 21.30 -8.59
N ARG A 97 2.43 21.96 -8.96
CA ARG A 97 1.79 21.80 -10.27
C ARG A 97 2.63 22.32 -11.43
N THR A 98 3.37 23.40 -11.23
CA THR A 98 4.12 24.11 -12.26
C THR A 98 5.55 23.64 -12.41
N MET A 99 6.09 22.92 -11.44
CA MET A 99 7.43 22.33 -11.53
C MET A 99 7.52 21.33 -12.68
N THR A 100 8.45 21.56 -13.59
CA THR A 100 8.76 20.64 -14.69
C THR A 100 10.02 19.83 -14.45
N ASP A 101 10.95 20.36 -13.65
CA ASP A 101 12.19 19.68 -13.31
C ASP A 101 11.99 18.61 -12.25
N GLN A 102 12.56 17.43 -12.49
CA GLN A 102 12.40 16.27 -11.59
C GLN A 102 13.19 16.44 -10.28
N GLU A 103 14.36 17.09 -10.33
CA GLU A 103 15.19 17.30 -9.15
C GLU A 103 14.54 18.35 -8.23
N GLU A 104 13.98 19.43 -8.79
CA GLU A 104 13.22 20.42 -8.02
C GLU A 104 12.02 19.77 -7.31
N ARG A 105 11.24 18.92 -7.98
CA ARG A 105 10.15 18.15 -7.37
C ARG A 105 10.64 17.27 -6.24
N GLN A 106 11.76 16.59 -6.44
CA GLN A 106 12.35 15.73 -5.40
C GLN A 106 12.80 16.55 -4.17
N GLN A 107 13.41 17.71 -4.37
CA GLN A 107 13.81 18.60 -3.27
C GLN A 107 12.60 19.14 -2.52
N TRP A 108 11.55 19.52 -3.24
CA TRP A 108 10.29 19.95 -2.66
C TRP A 108 9.68 18.82 -1.77
N PHE A 109 9.65 17.58 -2.29
CA PHE A 109 9.16 16.41 -1.55
C PHE A 109 9.97 16.14 -0.27
N LEU A 110 11.30 16.16 -0.36
CA LEU A 110 12.17 15.97 0.80
C LEU A 110 11.92 17.04 1.87
N LYS A 111 11.76 18.29 1.46
CA LYS A 111 11.58 19.43 2.35
C LYS A 111 10.23 19.42 3.07
N TYR A 112 9.15 19.20 2.36
CA TYR A 112 7.80 19.41 2.88
C TYR A 112 7.07 18.14 3.30
N VAL A 113 7.51 16.98 2.86
CA VAL A 113 6.84 15.70 3.10
C VAL A 113 7.70 14.79 3.96
N VAL A 114 8.89 14.43 3.49
CA VAL A 114 9.75 13.46 4.18
C VAL A 114 10.16 13.96 5.57
N SER A 115 10.46 15.25 5.71
CA SER A 115 10.86 15.84 7.00
C SER A 115 9.76 15.76 8.07
N SER A 116 8.49 15.85 7.67
CA SER A 116 7.34 15.83 8.59
C SER A 116 6.82 14.42 8.84
N ASN A 117 6.82 13.55 7.82
CA ASN A 117 6.17 12.24 7.91
C ASN A 117 7.04 11.16 8.57
N ARG A 118 8.38 11.20 8.43
CA ARG A 118 9.29 10.18 8.97
C ARG A 118 9.64 10.37 10.46
N SER A 119 8.83 11.10 11.21
CA SER A 119 8.97 11.29 12.64
C SER A 119 8.14 10.28 13.45
N ARG A 120 8.36 10.21 14.76
CA ARG A 120 7.47 9.47 15.68
C ARG A 120 6.14 10.20 15.91
N THR A 121 6.11 11.50 15.63
CA THR A 121 4.94 12.36 15.75
C THR A 121 4.76 13.08 14.42
N PRO A 122 4.29 12.37 13.37
CA PRO A 122 4.07 12.97 12.07
C PRO A 122 3.03 14.08 12.16
N GLN A 123 3.12 15.06 11.27
CA GLN A 123 2.20 16.20 11.23
C GLN A 123 1.78 16.47 9.80
N HIS A 124 0.57 17.01 9.66
CA HIS A 124 0.13 17.51 8.38
C HIS A 124 1.07 18.60 7.85
N PRO A 125 1.29 18.66 6.53
CA PRO A 125 2.11 19.67 5.92
C PRO A 125 1.42 21.05 5.97
N PRO A 126 2.16 22.16 5.76
CA PRO A 126 1.60 23.50 5.83
C PRO A 126 0.52 23.77 4.76
N PHE A 127 0.41 22.93 3.75
CA PHE A 127 -0.60 23.01 2.70
C PHE A 127 -1.82 22.09 2.92
N PHE A 128 -1.97 21.52 4.11
CA PHE A 128 -3.17 20.76 4.47
C PHE A 128 -4.41 21.65 4.52
N SER A 129 -5.45 21.26 3.82
CA SER A 129 -6.68 22.04 3.66
C SER A 129 -7.88 21.47 4.45
N GLY A 130 -7.59 20.60 5.42
CA GLY A 130 -8.56 20.06 6.37
C GLY A 130 -9.20 18.75 5.94
N GLU A 131 -9.89 18.10 6.87
CA GLU A 131 -10.52 16.78 6.69
C GLU A 131 -11.57 16.75 5.55
N GLY A 132 -12.16 17.89 5.20
CA GLY A 132 -13.12 17.98 4.09
C GLY A 132 -12.50 17.59 2.74
N THR A 133 -11.24 17.94 2.51
CA THR A 133 -10.52 17.56 1.30
C THR A 133 -10.18 16.07 1.28
N VAL A 134 -9.85 15.49 2.43
CA VAL A 134 -9.63 14.04 2.57
C VAL A 134 -10.90 13.27 2.23
N LYS A 135 -12.06 13.69 2.74
CA LYS A 135 -13.36 13.07 2.43
C LYS A 135 -13.72 13.19 0.94
N SER A 136 -13.42 14.33 0.33
CA SER A 136 -13.66 14.54 -1.10
C SER A 136 -12.76 13.66 -1.96
N ALA A 137 -11.48 13.55 -1.60
CA ALA A 137 -10.53 12.66 -2.25
C ALA A 137 -10.95 11.19 -2.12
N TRP A 138 -11.33 10.78 -0.91
CA TRP A 138 -11.79 9.42 -0.64
C TRP A 138 -13.05 9.07 -1.44
N LYS A 139 -13.95 10.03 -1.59
CA LYS A 139 -15.12 9.83 -2.46
C LYS A 139 -14.73 9.56 -3.92
N VAL A 140 -13.71 10.22 -4.45
CA VAL A 140 -13.21 9.94 -5.81
C VAL A 140 -12.66 8.51 -5.91
N VAL A 141 -11.95 8.04 -4.89
CA VAL A 141 -11.44 6.66 -4.85
C VAL A 141 -12.58 5.65 -4.80
N ILE A 142 -13.59 5.88 -3.94
CA ILE A 142 -14.79 5.04 -3.87
C ILE A 142 -15.52 5.01 -5.21
N ASP A 143 -15.82 6.16 -5.77
CA ASP A 143 -16.59 6.28 -7.02
C ASP A 143 -15.85 5.56 -8.16
N ALA A 144 -14.53 5.68 -8.23
CA ALA A 144 -13.73 4.99 -9.23
C ALA A 144 -13.80 3.46 -9.09
N ALA A 145 -13.71 2.93 -7.87
CA ALA A 145 -13.83 1.50 -7.65
C ALA A 145 -15.24 1.00 -8.00
N GLU A 146 -16.29 1.67 -7.52
CA GLU A 146 -17.68 1.28 -7.80
C GLU A 146 -18.05 1.37 -9.29
N GLU A 147 -17.54 2.38 -10.01
CA GLU A 147 -17.74 2.53 -11.46
C GLU A 147 -17.18 1.31 -12.22
N HIS A 148 -16.08 0.76 -11.75
CA HIS A 148 -15.37 -0.31 -12.46
C HIS A 148 -15.65 -1.71 -11.92
N ASP A 149 -16.30 -1.84 -10.75
CA ASP A 149 -16.68 -3.14 -10.22
C ASP A 149 -17.75 -3.80 -11.10
N ALA A 150 -17.48 -5.00 -11.54
CA ALA A 150 -18.37 -5.77 -12.41
C ALA A 150 -18.47 -7.22 -11.90
N PRO A 151 -19.37 -7.51 -10.96
CA PRO A 151 -19.45 -8.80 -10.29
C PRO A 151 -19.47 -9.98 -11.26
N GLY A 152 -18.58 -10.95 -11.03
CA GLY A 152 -18.40 -12.12 -11.89
C GLY A 152 -17.54 -11.90 -13.14
N VAL A 153 -17.05 -10.68 -13.36
CA VAL A 153 -16.15 -10.33 -14.47
C VAL A 153 -14.85 -9.71 -13.96
N PHE A 154 -14.97 -8.67 -13.14
CA PHE A 154 -13.83 -7.97 -12.55
C PHE A 154 -14.23 -7.41 -11.17
N THR A 155 -13.36 -7.53 -10.18
CA THR A 155 -13.57 -6.92 -8.86
C THR A 155 -12.66 -5.72 -8.69
N ALA A 156 -13.26 -4.53 -8.53
CA ALA A 156 -12.54 -3.33 -8.13
C ALA A 156 -12.68 -3.13 -6.62
N PHE A 157 -11.61 -3.37 -5.87
CA PHE A 157 -11.62 -3.18 -4.43
C PHE A 157 -11.44 -1.72 -4.06
N ILE A 158 -12.26 -1.20 -3.15
CA ILE A 158 -11.99 0.07 -2.48
C ILE A 158 -10.86 -0.17 -1.48
N ALA A 159 -9.80 0.62 -1.56
CA ALA A 159 -8.60 0.43 -0.74
C ALA A 159 -7.83 1.73 -0.54
N PHE A 160 -6.92 1.73 0.42
CA PHE A 160 -5.91 2.77 0.61
C PHE A 160 -4.67 2.17 1.25
N GLU A 161 -3.54 2.88 1.18
CA GLU A 161 -2.34 2.52 1.93
C GLU A 161 -2.19 3.39 3.17
N TRP A 162 -2.03 2.75 4.33
CA TRP A 162 -1.56 3.37 5.56
C TRP A 162 -0.02 3.24 5.60
N SER A 163 0.69 4.38 5.52
CA SER A 163 2.12 4.41 5.24
C SER A 163 2.96 4.69 6.49
N GLY A 164 2.83 3.84 7.50
CA GLY A 164 3.56 3.98 8.76
C GLY A 164 5.09 4.05 8.56
N ALA A 165 5.70 5.15 9.01
CA ALA A 165 7.12 5.42 8.80
C ALA A 165 7.91 5.81 10.07
N PRO A 166 7.75 5.11 11.22
CA PRO A 166 8.39 5.48 12.47
C PRO A 166 9.92 5.43 12.34
N ASN A 167 10.59 6.57 12.58
CA ASN A 167 12.05 6.72 12.42
C ASN A 167 12.54 6.31 11.01
N GLY A 168 11.70 6.50 9.99
CA GLY A 168 11.99 6.09 8.62
C GLY A 168 12.02 4.57 8.41
N ALA A 169 11.44 3.76 9.30
CA ALA A 169 11.15 2.37 9.04
C ALA A 169 9.91 2.26 8.14
N ASN A 170 9.86 1.23 7.30
CA ASN A 170 8.66 0.98 6.50
C ASN A 170 7.75 -0.01 7.25
N LEU A 171 6.60 0.49 7.71
CA LEU A 171 5.55 -0.30 8.35
C LEU A 171 4.22 -0.18 7.59
N HIS A 172 4.28 -0.01 6.28
CA HIS A 172 3.14 0.23 5.41
C HIS A 172 2.17 -0.97 5.36
N ARG A 173 0.89 -0.69 5.18
CA ARG A 173 -0.20 -1.67 5.01
C ARG A 173 -1.19 -1.19 3.97
N ASN A 174 -1.50 -2.05 3.00
CA ASN A 174 -2.65 -1.84 2.14
C ASN A 174 -3.90 -2.30 2.87
N VAL A 175 -4.81 -1.38 3.13
CA VAL A 175 -6.12 -1.66 3.74
C VAL A 175 -7.14 -1.83 2.61
N ILE A 176 -7.67 -3.03 2.48
CA ILE A 176 -8.60 -3.41 1.41
C ILE A 176 -9.95 -3.74 2.02
N PHE A 177 -11.01 -3.08 1.55
CA PHE A 177 -12.38 -3.31 2.01
C PHE A 177 -13.04 -4.43 1.20
N ARG A 178 -13.88 -5.20 1.89
CA ARG A 178 -14.57 -6.34 1.27
C ARG A 178 -15.67 -5.95 0.31
N ASP A 179 -16.35 -4.84 0.57
CA ASP A 179 -17.52 -4.37 -0.18
C ASP A 179 -17.62 -2.83 -0.13
N ALA A 180 -18.66 -2.27 -0.75
CA ALA A 180 -18.89 -0.83 -0.83
C ALA A 180 -19.21 -0.15 0.52
N LYS A 181 -19.41 -0.92 1.58
CA LYS A 181 -19.58 -0.36 2.92
C LYS A 181 -18.23 -0.01 3.52
N VAL A 182 -17.85 1.25 3.42
CA VAL A 182 -16.55 1.77 3.84
C VAL A 182 -16.68 2.97 4.78
N PRO A 183 -15.62 3.36 5.52
CA PRO A 183 -15.61 4.60 6.30
C PRO A 183 -15.77 5.85 5.41
N ASN A 184 -16.19 6.96 6.02
CA ASN A 184 -16.31 8.26 5.33
C ASN A 184 -14.96 8.90 4.95
N ALA A 185 -13.86 8.41 5.49
CA ALA A 185 -12.50 8.81 5.17
C ALA A 185 -11.55 7.65 5.50
N PRO A 186 -10.41 7.52 4.81
CA PRO A 186 -9.33 6.64 5.23
C PRO A 186 -8.66 7.22 6.48
N VAL A 187 -7.82 6.44 7.13
CA VAL A 187 -6.97 6.89 8.22
C VAL A 187 -5.51 6.88 7.77
N SER A 188 -4.80 7.96 8.02
CA SER A 188 -3.38 8.08 7.67
C SER A 188 -2.48 7.75 8.85
N TYR A 189 -1.18 7.55 8.58
CA TYR A 189 -0.16 7.45 9.62
C TYR A 189 -0.04 8.75 10.43
N ILE A 190 -0.43 9.89 9.87
CA ILE A 190 -0.45 11.18 10.55
C ILE A 190 -1.52 11.18 11.64
N ASP A 191 -2.68 10.59 11.37
CA ASP A 191 -3.80 10.50 12.31
C ASP A 191 -3.59 9.41 13.36
N ILE A 192 -3.13 8.25 12.92
CA ILE A 192 -2.85 7.08 13.77
C ILE A 192 -1.44 6.60 13.45
N ASN A 193 -0.47 6.92 14.29
CA ASN A 193 0.95 6.72 14.05
C ASN A 193 1.51 5.37 14.53
N ARG A 194 0.63 4.37 14.74
CA ARG A 194 0.99 3.03 15.19
C ARG A 194 0.10 1.96 14.56
N GLU A 195 0.68 0.81 14.26
CA GLU A 195 -0.04 -0.32 13.67
C GLU A 195 -1.14 -0.88 14.57
N ASP A 196 -0.95 -0.91 15.89
CA ASP A 196 -1.97 -1.34 16.83
C ASP A 196 -3.16 -0.37 16.89
N GLY A 197 -2.90 0.91 16.69
CA GLY A 197 -3.95 1.92 16.50
C GLY A 197 -4.74 1.73 15.21
N LEU A 198 -4.06 1.37 14.11
CA LEU A 198 -4.72 1.01 12.85
C LEU A 198 -5.66 -0.19 13.05
N TRP A 199 -5.20 -1.25 13.71
CA TRP A 199 -6.08 -2.42 13.97
C TRP A 199 -7.23 -2.08 14.91
N ALA A 200 -7.04 -1.21 15.90
CA ALA A 200 -8.11 -0.73 16.76
C ALA A 200 -9.17 0.06 15.97
N TRP A 201 -8.73 0.91 15.04
CA TRP A 201 -9.61 1.63 14.10
C TRP A 201 -10.37 0.65 13.21
N MET A 202 -9.71 -0.37 12.65
CA MET A 202 -10.37 -1.41 11.85
C MET A 202 -11.41 -2.19 12.69
N ALA A 203 -11.09 -2.56 13.92
CA ALA A 203 -12.00 -3.27 14.82
C ALA A 203 -13.23 -2.42 15.18
N GLU A 204 -13.08 -1.11 15.35
CA GLU A 204 -14.20 -0.20 15.55
C GLU A 204 -15.14 -0.20 14.34
N HIS A 205 -14.57 -0.16 13.13
CA HIS A 205 -15.35 -0.19 11.90
C HIS A 205 -15.99 -1.56 11.63
N GLU A 206 -15.31 -2.65 12.00
CA GLU A 206 -15.88 -3.99 11.88
C GLU A 206 -17.12 -4.16 12.76
N ARG A 207 -17.15 -3.57 13.97
CA ARG A 207 -18.37 -3.53 14.83
C ARG A 207 -19.54 -2.79 14.20
N LYS A 208 -19.26 -1.86 13.27
CA LYS A 208 -20.25 -1.16 12.46
C LYS A 208 -20.62 -1.91 11.16
N GLY A 209 -20.06 -3.13 10.98
CA GLY A 209 -20.29 -4.00 9.83
C GLY A 209 -19.44 -3.67 8.60
N ILE A 210 -18.39 -2.86 8.74
CA ILE A 210 -17.41 -2.58 7.69
C ILE A 210 -16.29 -3.60 7.81
N LYS A 211 -16.07 -4.40 6.77
CA LYS A 211 -15.06 -5.45 6.78
C LYS A 211 -13.87 -5.09 5.89
N ALA A 212 -12.68 -5.22 6.44
CA ALA A 212 -11.43 -4.97 5.75
C ALA A 212 -10.34 -5.93 6.23
N LEU A 213 -9.30 -6.06 5.43
CA LEU A 213 -8.02 -6.67 5.82
C LEU A 213 -6.90 -5.67 5.56
N ALA A 214 -5.76 -5.87 6.23
CA ALA A 214 -4.55 -5.11 5.99
C ALA A 214 -3.44 -6.04 5.50
N ILE A 215 -2.67 -5.61 4.50
CA ILE A 215 -1.57 -6.38 3.92
C ILE A 215 -0.27 -5.65 4.20
N PRO A 216 0.52 -6.07 5.20
CA PRO A 216 1.84 -5.51 5.41
C PRO A 216 2.76 -5.83 4.23
N HIS A 217 3.54 -4.84 3.81
CA HIS A 217 4.43 -4.98 2.68
C HIS A 217 5.77 -4.28 2.90
N ASN A 218 6.72 -4.55 1.99
CA ASN A 218 8.04 -3.92 1.99
C ASN A 218 8.77 -4.07 3.34
N SER A 219 8.63 -5.23 3.98
CA SER A 219 9.24 -5.50 5.27
C SER A 219 10.78 -5.46 5.23
N ASN A 220 11.39 -5.68 4.03
CA ASN A 220 12.82 -5.53 3.78
C ASN A 220 13.35 -4.12 4.14
N ALA A 221 12.50 -3.13 4.26
CA ALA A 221 12.82 -1.76 4.67
C ALA A 221 12.34 -1.40 6.08
N SER A 222 11.86 -2.37 6.87
CA SER A 222 11.20 -2.12 8.16
C SER A 222 12.13 -1.88 9.35
N LYS A 223 13.44 -1.97 9.17
CA LYS A 223 14.41 -1.88 10.29
C LYS A 223 14.15 -2.90 11.40
N GLY A 224 13.61 -4.09 11.05
CA GLY A 224 13.24 -5.16 11.97
C GLY A 224 11.97 -4.92 12.76
N MET A 225 11.19 -3.90 12.40
CA MET A 225 9.98 -3.52 13.13
C MET A 225 8.71 -4.22 12.59
N MET A 226 8.74 -4.77 11.37
CA MET A 226 7.58 -5.47 10.81
C MET A 226 7.23 -6.75 11.57
N PHE A 227 8.25 -7.47 12.06
CA PHE A 227 8.06 -8.70 12.84
C PHE A 227 8.66 -8.50 14.25
N PRO A 228 8.02 -7.69 15.12
CA PRO A 228 8.57 -7.35 16.41
C PRO A 228 8.38 -8.45 17.45
N ASN A 229 9.23 -8.44 18.50
CA ASN A 229 9.03 -9.24 19.71
C ASN A 229 8.36 -8.44 20.83
N VAL A 230 8.30 -7.12 20.66
CA VAL A 230 7.70 -6.20 21.61
C VAL A 230 6.71 -5.30 20.87
N ASP A 231 5.72 -4.82 21.56
CA ASP A 231 4.76 -3.85 21.04
C ASP A 231 5.40 -2.44 20.90
N ALA A 232 4.61 -1.48 20.50
CA ALA A 232 5.09 -0.10 20.32
C ALA A 232 5.42 0.61 21.65
N LYS A 233 5.03 0.08 22.80
CA LYS A 233 5.41 0.56 24.14
C LYS A 233 6.72 -0.06 24.62
N GLY A 234 7.20 -1.11 23.96
CA GLY A 234 8.37 -1.89 24.35
C GLY A 234 8.07 -3.10 25.22
N ASP A 235 6.78 -3.38 25.46
CA ASP A 235 6.34 -4.55 26.22
C ASP A 235 6.35 -5.80 25.32
N PRO A 236 6.63 -7.00 25.86
CA PRO A 236 6.52 -8.24 25.08
C PRO A 236 5.14 -8.42 24.48
N ILE A 237 5.05 -8.78 23.20
CA ILE A 237 3.77 -9.04 22.53
C ILE A 237 2.97 -10.03 23.35
N ASP A 238 1.72 -9.70 23.60
CA ASP A 238 0.78 -10.54 24.36
C ASP A 238 -0.21 -11.28 23.44
N LEU A 239 -1.17 -11.96 24.06
CA LEU A 239 -2.19 -12.72 23.34
C LEU A 239 -3.13 -11.79 22.56
N GLU A 240 -3.50 -10.64 23.12
CA GLU A 240 -4.41 -9.67 22.49
C GLU A 240 -3.79 -9.11 21.22
N TYR A 241 -2.53 -8.69 21.29
CA TYR A 241 -1.76 -8.25 20.12
C TYR A 241 -1.72 -9.35 19.02
N ALA A 242 -1.42 -10.60 19.42
CA ALA A 242 -1.34 -11.70 18.48
C ALA A 242 -2.68 -12.01 17.80
N GLN A 243 -3.78 -11.92 18.55
CA GLN A 243 -5.15 -12.18 18.05
C GLN A 243 -5.60 -11.09 17.05
N ILE A 244 -5.47 -9.81 17.42
CA ILE A 244 -5.92 -8.70 16.59
C ILE A 244 -5.10 -8.62 15.31
N ARG A 245 -3.80 -8.82 15.40
CA ARG A 245 -2.92 -8.83 14.23
C ARG A 245 -3.26 -9.98 13.28
N GLN A 246 -3.39 -11.21 13.77
CA GLN A 246 -3.75 -12.37 12.95
C GLN A 246 -5.12 -12.18 12.28
N HIS A 247 -6.05 -11.49 12.95
CA HIS A 247 -7.38 -11.22 12.42
C HIS A 247 -7.33 -10.26 11.22
N PHE A 248 -6.62 -9.15 11.35
CA PHE A 248 -6.60 -8.10 10.34
C PHE A 248 -5.49 -8.25 9.29
N GLU A 249 -4.39 -8.96 9.61
CA GLU A 249 -3.27 -9.19 8.70
C GLU A 249 -3.15 -10.68 8.31
N PRO A 250 -4.11 -11.24 7.54
CA PRO A 250 -4.05 -12.65 7.13
C PRO A 250 -3.05 -12.91 6.00
N LEU A 251 -2.61 -11.86 5.31
CA LEU A 251 -1.71 -11.91 4.16
C LEU A 251 -0.47 -11.06 4.42
N VAL A 252 0.60 -11.34 3.66
CA VAL A 252 1.81 -10.50 3.59
C VAL A 252 2.32 -10.47 2.16
N GLU A 253 2.74 -9.31 1.70
CA GLU A 253 3.36 -9.14 0.39
C GLU A 253 4.83 -9.51 0.45
N THR A 254 5.22 -10.47 -0.41
CA THR A 254 6.58 -11.04 -0.42
C THR A 254 7.51 -10.34 -1.39
N LEU A 255 6.97 -9.74 -2.44
CA LEU A 255 7.74 -9.16 -3.55
C LEU A 255 7.01 -7.98 -4.14
N GLN A 256 7.75 -6.95 -4.53
CA GLN A 256 7.28 -5.77 -5.24
C GLN A 256 8.49 -5.04 -5.88
N ILE A 257 8.25 -3.92 -6.56
CA ILE A 257 9.30 -3.15 -7.27
C ILE A 257 10.49 -2.73 -6.39
N LYS A 258 10.29 -2.58 -5.07
CA LYS A 258 11.36 -2.25 -4.11
C LYS A 258 12.08 -3.52 -3.59
N GLY A 259 11.88 -4.67 -4.25
CA GLY A 259 12.58 -5.94 -4.03
C GLY A 259 11.91 -6.92 -3.10
N GLY A 260 12.48 -8.13 -3.03
CA GLY A 260 11.98 -9.23 -2.23
C GLY A 260 12.05 -8.99 -0.73
N SER A 261 10.96 -9.28 -0.05
CA SER A 261 10.82 -9.27 1.41
C SER A 261 10.84 -10.67 2.02
N GLU A 262 10.89 -11.74 1.22
CA GLU A 262 10.89 -13.11 1.73
C GLU A 262 12.19 -13.45 2.47
N VAL A 263 13.30 -13.35 1.76
CA VAL A 263 14.65 -13.74 2.20
C VAL A 263 15.71 -12.80 1.64
N HIS A 264 16.94 -12.90 2.19
CA HIS A 264 18.07 -12.18 1.65
C HIS A 264 19.36 -13.03 1.78
N ARG A 265 20.18 -13.11 0.72
CA ARG A 265 21.43 -13.89 0.67
C ARG A 265 22.39 -13.63 1.84
N LYS A 266 22.37 -12.42 2.41
CA LYS A 266 23.17 -12.06 3.59
C LYS A 266 22.89 -12.95 4.80
N PHE A 267 21.66 -13.44 4.96
CA PHE A 267 21.20 -14.18 6.13
C PHE A 267 20.93 -15.66 5.86
N TRP A 268 20.72 -16.02 4.60
CA TRP A 268 20.46 -17.40 4.14
C TRP A 268 21.39 -17.77 2.97
N ALA A 269 22.71 -17.71 3.23
CA ALA A 269 23.73 -17.90 2.20
C ALA A 269 23.72 -19.30 1.56
N ALA A 270 23.18 -20.31 2.25
CA ALA A 270 23.05 -21.67 1.73
C ALA A 270 21.79 -21.89 0.88
N ASP A 271 20.91 -20.91 0.78
CA ASP A 271 19.70 -20.98 -0.05
C ASP A 271 20.03 -20.36 -1.42
N GLU A 272 20.00 -21.18 -2.47
CA GLU A 272 20.32 -20.75 -3.84
C GLU A 272 19.38 -19.66 -4.38
N PHE A 273 18.15 -19.58 -3.89
CA PHE A 273 17.17 -18.58 -4.29
C PHE A 273 17.17 -17.32 -3.42
N ALA A 274 17.93 -17.28 -2.32
CA ALA A 274 17.95 -16.13 -1.41
C ALA A 274 18.51 -14.83 -2.03
N GLY A 275 19.10 -14.91 -3.21
CA GLY A 275 19.57 -13.77 -3.98
C GLY A 275 18.59 -13.25 -5.02
N PHE A 276 17.42 -13.89 -5.20
CA PHE A 276 16.46 -13.50 -6.21
C PHE A 276 15.83 -12.14 -5.87
N GLU A 277 15.88 -11.22 -6.81
CA GLU A 277 15.29 -9.87 -6.75
C GLU A 277 15.52 -9.10 -5.43
N ASN A 278 16.70 -9.29 -4.81
CA ASN A 278 17.08 -8.47 -3.68
C ASN A 278 17.38 -7.03 -4.15
N ALA A 279 16.62 -6.04 -3.70
CA ALA A 279 16.86 -4.65 -4.03
C ALA A 279 17.87 -4.00 -3.07
N ASP A 280 19.15 -4.21 -3.31
CA ASP A 280 20.25 -3.59 -2.54
C ASP A 280 20.24 -2.03 -2.67
N SER A 281 19.53 -1.48 -3.65
CA SER A 281 19.34 -0.05 -3.87
C SER A 281 18.67 0.65 -2.68
N ILE A 282 17.76 -0.01 -1.97
CA ILE A 282 17.12 0.53 -0.76
C ILE A 282 18.16 0.83 0.33
N GLN A 283 19.21 0.04 0.45
CA GLN A 283 20.30 0.30 1.40
C GLN A 283 21.10 1.54 0.99
N LYS A 284 21.42 1.65 -0.30
CA LYS A 284 22.27 2.73 -0.83
C LYS A 284 21.60 4.09 -0.68
N SER A 285 20.30 4.18 -0.98
CA SER A 285 19.57 5.44 -0.93
C SER A 285 19.25 5.94 0.48
N SER A 286 19.15 5.02 1.46
CA SER A 286 18.67 5.35 2.82
C SER A 286 19.72 5.12 3.91
N GLY A 287 20.93 4.64 3.59
CA GLY A 287 21.94 4.22 4.58
C GLY A 287 21.44 3.08 5.49
N ARG A 288 20.45 2.31 5.06
CA ARG A 288 19.83 1.25 5.86
C ARG A 288 20.69 -0.01 5.84
N VAL A 289 20.80 -0.64 7.00
CA VAL A 289 21.42 -1.95 7.15
C VAL A 289 20.29 -2.98 7.30
N PHE A 290 20.22 -3.97 6.41
CA PHE A 290 19.28 -5.08 6.54
C PHE A 290 19.47 -5.82 7.85
N ARG A 291 18.36 -6.13 8.50
CA ARG A 291 18.28 -6.99 9.67
C ARG A 291 17.59 -8.30 9.29
N LYS A 292 17.90 -9.39 9.94
CA LYS A 292 17.27 -10.68 9.66
C LYS A 292 15.75 -10.63 9.84
N ARG A 293 15.26 -9.85 10.83
CA ARG A 293 13.84 -9.60 11.08
C ARG A 293 13.15 -8.67 10.07
N ASP A 294 13.86 -8.19 9.08
CA ASP A 294 13.25 -7.50 7.96
C ASP A 294 12.56 -8.47 6.99
N PHE A 295 12.85 -9.76 7.11
CA PHE A 295 12.43 -10.77 6.15
C PHE A 295 11.39 -11.71 6.71
N ILE A 296 10.39 -12.02 5.88
CA ILE A 296 9.20 -12.82 6.21
C ILE A 296 9.59 -14.18 6.76
N ARG A 297 10.62 -14.84 6.21
CA ARG A 297 11.09 -16.14 6.69
C ARG A 297 11.49 -16.12 8.16
N GLU A 298 12.09 -15.04 8.64
CA GLU A 298 12.35 -14.87 10.07
C GLU A 298 11.07 -14.55 10.84
N GLY A 299 10.19 -13.74 10.27
CA GLY A 299 8.87 -13.47 10.84
C GLY A 299 8.06 -14.74 11.08
N LEU A 300 8.02 -15.66 10.10
CA LEU A 300 7.33 -16.96 10.25
C LEU A 300 7.92 -17.80 11.39
N LYS A 301 9.24 -17.83 11.55
CA LYS A 301 9.89 -18.53 12.68
C LYS A 301 9.52 -17.92 14.02
N LEU A 302 9.53 -16.60 14.11
CA LEU A 302 9.10 -15.87 15.31
C LEU A 302 7.63 -16.13 15.60
N GLY A 303 6.79 -16.20 14.56
CA GLY A 303 5.37 -16.55 14.68
C GLY A 303 5.14 -17.90 15.36
N LEU A 304 5.91 -18.92 14.99
CA LEU A 304 5.86 -20.25 15.64
C LEU A 304 6.30 -20.19 17.12
N LEU A 305 7.30 -19.37 17.44
CA LEU A 305 7.73 -19.17 18.84
C LEU A 305 6.65 -18.45 19.66
N HIS A 306 5.99 -17.44 19.09
CA HIS A 306 4.86 -16.76 19.72
C HIS A 306 3.68 -17.70 19.89
N GLU A 307 3.37 -18.55 18.90
CA GLU A 307 2.31 -19.55 19.01
C GLU A 307 2.55 -20.52 20.17
N LYS A 308 3.79 -21.00 20.31
CA LYS A 308 4.19 -21.86 21.44
C LYS A 308 4.00 -21.16 22.79
N ARG A 309 4.27 -19.85 22.87
CA ARG A 309 4.20 -19.07 24.11
C ARG A 309 2.79 -18.59 24.44
N LEU A 310 2.03 -18.15 23.41
CA LEU A 310 0.76 -17.44 23.56
C LEU A 310 -0.45 -18.27 23.14
N GLY A 311 -0.25 -19.40 22.46
CA GLY A 311 -1.33 -20.15 21.82
C GLY A 311 -1.87 -19.50 20.53
N ARG A 312 -1.24 -18.43 20.06
CA ARG A 312 -1.58 -17.70 18.83
C ARG A 312 -0.33 -17.24 18.08
N ASN A 313 -0.39 -17.31 16.75
CA ASN A 313 0.68 -16.90 15.87
C ASN A 313 0.33 -15.55 15.23
N PRO A 314 0.98 -14.43 15.62
CA PRO A 314 0.69 -13.12 15.05
C PRO A 314 1.17 -12.97 13.59
N PHE A 315 1.98 -13.91 13.09
CA PHE A 315 2.62 -13.89 11.77
C PHE A 315 2.24 -15.11 10.93
N LYS A 316 1.01 -15.60 11.07
CA LYS A 316 0.48 -16.70 10.27
C LYS A 316 -0.14 -16.16 8.99
N TYR A 317 0.69 -15.98 7.98
CA TYR A 317 0.34 -15.32 6.74
C TYR A 317 0.09 -16.29 5.57
N GLY A 318 -0.87 -15.94 4.71
CA GLY A 318 -0.80 -16.26 3.28
C GLY A 318 0.14 -15.27 2.58
N MET A 319 0.81 -15.71 1.52
CA MET A 319 1.78 -14.90 0.78
C MET A 319 1.22 -14.46 -0.55
N ILE A 320 1.42 -13.18 -0.88
CA ILE A 320 1.04 -12.61 -2.18
C ILE A 320 2.22 -11.81 -2.75
N GLY A 321 2.14 -11.47 -4.03
CA GLY A 321 2.93 -10.43 -4.67
C GLY A 321 2.07 -9.20 -4.91
N GLY A 322 2.70 -8.04 -5.04
CA GLY A 322 2.12 -6.79 -5.49
C GLY A 322 3.15 -6.03 -6.32
N THR A 323 2.73 -5.01 -7.07
CA THR A 323 3.72 -4.25 -7.85
C THR A 323 4.29 -3.07 -7.09
N ASP A 324 3.50 -2.42 -6.26
CA ASP A 324 3.81 -1.10 -5.68
C ASP A 324 4.16 -0.09 -6.79
N SER A 325 3.48 -0.23 -7.91
CA SER A 325 3.70 0.61 -9.09
C SER A 325 3.19 2.01 -8.83
N HIS A 326 4.03 3.01 -9.11
CA HIS A 326 3.72 4.43 -8.91
C HIS A 326 3.40 5.15 -10.23
N ASN A 327 2.87 4.45 -11.21
CA ASN A 327 2.54 5.00 -12.52
C ASN A 327 1.07 4.80 -12.94
N GLY A 328 0.24 4.29 -12.04
CA GLY A 328 -1.17 4.00 -12.32
C GLY A 328 -1.39 2.76 -13.18
N LEU A 329 -0.34 2.00 -13.47
CA LEU A 329 -0.39 0.82 -14.31
C LEU A 329 -0.01 -0.41 -13.49
N THR A 330 -0.74 -1.49 -13.61
CA THR A 330 -0.28 -2.78 -13.11
C THR A 330 0.76 -3.34 -14.07
N SER A 331 1.63 -4.21 -13.59
CA SER A 331 2.62 -4.85 -14.44
C SER A 331 2.01 -6.01 -15.22
N ASP A 332 2.03 -5.94 -16.56
CA ASP A 332 1.82 -7.10 -17.43
C ASP A 332 3.17 -7.82 -17.58
N VAL A 333 3.55 -8.55 -16.54
CA VAL A 333 4.83 -9.23 -16.51
C VAL A 333 4.68 -10.63 -17.12
N ALA A 334 5.20 -10.80 -18.32
CA ALA A 334 5.54 -12.12 -18.82
C ALA A 334 6.97 -12.47 -18.34
N GLU A 335 7.30 -13.75 -18.21
CA GLU A 335 8.62 -14.21 -17.73
C GLU A 335 9.80 -13.60 -18.50
N ASP A 336 9.58 -13.22 -19.74
CA ASP A 336 10.59 -12.69 -20.66
C ASP A 336 10.37 -11.21 -21.05
N GLN A 337 9.34 -10.56 -20.52
CA GLN A 337 8.98 -9.18 -20.89
C GLN A 337 8.44 -8.41 -19.68
N PHE A 338 9.18 -7.38 -19.30
CA PHE A 338 8.73 -6.36 -18.34
C PHE A 338 8.25 -5.13 -19.10
N ILE A 339 7.19 -4.50 -18.64
CA ILE A 339 6.70 -3.24 -19.19
C ILE A 339 7.47 -2.08 -18.56
#